data_e8cdbad0f21e013930057df14e2e829d
#
_entry.id   e8cdbad0f21e013930057df14e2e829d
#
_cell.length_a   1.000
_cell.length_b   1.000
_cell.length_c   1.000
_cell.angle_alpha   90.00
_cell.angle_beta   90.00
_cell.angle_gamma   90.00
#
_symmetry.space_group_name_H-M   'P 1'
#
loop_
_entity.id
_entity.type
_entity.pdbx_description
1 polymer ?
#
loop_
_entity_poly.entity_id
_entity_poly.type
_entity_poly.pdbx_seq_one_letter_code
_entity_poly.pdbx_strand_id
1 'polypeptide(L)'
;MSAQSQALLVGGRRTPVGKYGGALSSVRPDDLAALTIKAVVEDAGIDPSVVDDVILGNANGAGEENRNVARMAWLLAGFPDTVPGITVNRLCASGMSAIGIATAMVRSGMADVVVAGGVESMSRAPWVMEKPTTAFAKPGAAFDTAIGWRFVNPRFADGEFGEKFTFSMPETAEEVGEVDGITREDADAFAARSHERALAAIGAGRFADEIVPVVVTGRKGAETIVDTDEGPRPGSTPEVLAGLRPIIKKDGVVTAGNSSSLNDGASAILVVSERAAQKYGLTPRARVVESTSAGLAPEIMGLGPVPATEKALERSGWSVADLGAVELNEAFATQSLASMRRLGLDPETVNADGGAIALGHPLGSSGSRLVVTLLGRMEREGADRGLATMCVGVGQGSAMLVERV
;
A
#
# COMPACT_ATOMS: atom_id res chain seq x y z
N MET A 1 19.23 20.04 -23.94
CA MET A 1 18.71 19.34 -22.74
C MET A 1 19.11 17.88 -22.89
N SER A 2 19.89 17.30 -21.98
CA SER A 2 20.16 15.87 -21.99
C SER A 2 18.84 15.12 -21.89
N ALA A 3 18.69 14.02 -22.64
CA ALA A 3 17.52 13.17 -22.49
C ALA A 3 17.35 12.81 -21.00
N GLN A 4 16.15 12.98 -20.49
CA GLN A 4 15.85 12.68 -19.09
C GLN A 4 16.08 11.19 -18.87
N SER A 5 16.89 10.80 -17.87
CA SER A 5 17.14 9.40 -17.55
C SER A 5 15.84 8.69 -17.22
N GLN A 6 15.65 7.48 -17.74
CA GLN A 6 14.49 6.67 -17.35
C GLN A 6 14.72 6.07 -15.96
N ALA A 7 13.64 5.97 -15.20
CA ALA A 7 13.64 5.26 -13.93
C ALA A 7 13.06 3.86 -14.15
N LEU A 8 13.88 2.85 -13.91
CA LEU A 8 13.60 1.45 -14.14
C LEU A 8 13.34 0.73 -12.84
N LEU A 9 12.37 -0.17 -12.82
CA LEU A 9 12.01 -1.02 -11.70
C LEU A 9 12.68 -2.38 -11.85
N VAL A 10 13.40 -2.80 -10.81
CA VAL A 10 14.14 -4.08 -10.78
C VAL A 10 13.76 -4.88 -9.54
N GLY A 11 13.56 -6.17 -9.69
CA GLY A 11 13.15 -7.07 -8.60
C GLY A 11 11.75 -6.77 -8.11
N GLY A 12 11.63 -6.66 -6.79
CA GLY A 12 10.39 -6.42 -6.08
C GLY A 12 10.00 -7.59 -5.21
N ARG A 13 10.00 -7.37 -3.88
CA ARG A 13 9.67 -8.37 -2.87
C ARG A 13 8.72 -7.80 -1.83
N ARG A 14 7.93 -8.68 -1.21
CA ARG A 14 7.08 -8.35 -0.07
C ARG A 14 7.07 -9.48 0.95
N THR A 15 6.73 -9.18 2.16
CA THR A 15 6.31 -10.20 3.12
C THR A 15 4.92 -10.74 2.76
N PRO A 16 4.50 -11.88 3.29
CA PRO A 16 3.08 -12.16 3.44
C PRO A 16 2.39 -11.02 4.17
N VAL A 17 1.10 -10.84 3.93
CA VAL A 17 0.29 -9.89 4.69
C VAL A 17 -0.33 -10.62 5.89
N GLY A 18 0.04 -10.19 7.10
CA GLY A 18 -0.49 -10.71 8.35
C GLY A 18 -1.78 -9.98 8.76
N LYS A 19 -2.69 -10.69 9.43
CA LYS A 19 -3.86 -10.08 10.08
C LYS A 19 -3.44 -9.31 11.34
N TYR A 20 -4.27 -8.34 11.73
CA TYR A 20 -4.15 -7.68 13.02
C TYR A 20 -4.17 -8.71 14.16
N GLY A 21 -3.13 -8.73 14.97
CA GLY A 21 -2.93 -9.74 16.02
C GLY A 21 -2.67 -11.16 15.51
N GLY A 22 -2.39 -11.32 14.20
CA GLY A 22 -2.18 -12.61 13.53
C GLY A 22 -0.73 -13.08 13.50
N ALA A 23 -0.38 -13.80 12.44
CA ALA A 23 0.89 -14.52 12.31
C ALA A 23 2.13 -13.62 12.40
N LEU A 24 2.05 -12.35 11.91
CA LEU A 24 3.17 -11.41 11.94
C LEU A 24 3.17 -10.46 13.14
N SER A 25 2.16 -10.52 14.02
CA SER A 25 1.97 -9.56 15.12
C SER A 25 3.11 -9.49 16.14
N SER A 26 3.94 -10.53 16.24
CA SER A 26 5.13 -10.56 17.11
C SER A 26 6.40 -10.03 16.43
N VAL A 27 6.37 -9.80 15.11
CA VAL A 27 7.52 -9.33 14.34
C VAL A 27 7.51 -7.81 14.29
N ARG A 28 8.64 -7.19 14.57
CA ARG A 28 8.78 -5.73 14.56
C ARG A 28 8.69 -5.17 13.12
N PRO A 29 8.12 -3.98 12.93
CA PRO A 29 8.06 -3.36 11.59
C PRO A 29 9.42 -3.10 10.96
N ASP A 30 10.41 -2.71 11.75
CA ASP A 30 11.77 -2.48 11.28
C ASP A 30 12.45 -3.79 10.81
N ASP A 31 12.16 -4.94 11.44
CA ASP A 31 12.64 -6.26 10.99
C ASP A 31 11.92 -6.72 9.71
N LEU A 32 10.60 -6.51 9.58
CA LEU A 32 9.85 -6.81 8.35
C LEU A 32 10.40 -6.01 7.17
N ALA A 33 10.68 -4.72 7.38
CA ALA A 33 11.27 -3.86 6.36
C ALA A 33 12.70 -4.29 6.01
N ALA A 34 13.52 -4.62 7.00
CA ALA A 34 14.90 -5.11 6.79
C ALA A 34 14.92 -6.37 5.93
N LEU A 35 13.99 -7.31 6.17
CA LEU A 35 13.86 -8.55 5.40
C LEU A 35 13.61 -8.26 3.91
N THR A 36 12.66 -7.35 3.59
CA THR A 36 12.34 -7.03 2.20
C THR A 36 13.44 -6.24 1.51
N ILE A 37 14.09 -5.30 2.20
CA ILE A 37 15.25 -4.56 1.69
C ILE A 37 16.39 -5.54 1.37
N LYS A 38 16.69 -6.44 2.31
CA LYS A 38 17.75 -7.43 2.14
C LYS A 38 17.47 -8.31 0.92
N ALA A 39 16.25 -8.82 0.80
CA ALA A 39 15.88 -9.68 -0.30
C ALA A 39 16.04 -8.99 -1.67
N VAL A 40 15.58 -7.75 -1.86
CA VAL A 40 15.70 -7.09 -3.17
C VAL A 40 17.14 -6.75 -3.54
N VAL A 41 18.00 -6.45 -2.58
CA VAL A 41 19.43 -6.16 -2.83
C VAL A 41 20.19 -7.43 -3.14
N GLU A 42 19.96 -8.51 -2.39
CA GLU A 42 20.59 -9.81 -2.60
C GLU A 42 20.14 -10.45 -3.92
N ASP A 43 18.84 -10.42 -4.24
CA ASP A 43 18.30 -10.95 -5.51
C ASP A 43 18.86 -10.19 -6.73
N ALA A 44 19.10 -8.90 -6.59
CA ALA A 44 19.73 -8.09 -7.64
C ALA A 44 21.23 -8.38 -7.79
N GLY A 45 21.86 -9.02 -6.82
CA GLY A 45 23.30 -9.36 -6.84
C GLY A 45 24.22 -8.13 -6.82
N ILE A 46 23.75 -7.00 -6.29
CA ILE A 46 24.56 -5.77 -6.21
C ILE A 46 25.25 -5.64 -4.85
N ASP A 47 26.40 -4.97 -4.85
CA ASP A 47 27.03 -4.52 -3.61
C ASP A 47 26.12 -3.47 -2.93
N PRO A 48 25.67 -3.66 -1.68
CA PRO A 48 24.84 -2.68 -1.00
C PRO A 48 25.42 -1.26 -0.96
N SER A 49 26.74 -1.12 -1.01
CA SER A 49 27.42 0.19 -1.01
C SER A 49 27.15 1.06 -2.25
N VAL A 50 26.60 0.46 -3.33
CA VAL A 50 26.24 1.21 -4.55
C VAL A 50 24.85 1.84 -4.48
N VAL A 51 24.09 1.55 -3.43
CA VAL A 51 22.78 2.16 -3.18
C VAL A 51 22.98 3.60 -2.70
N ASP A 52 22.33 4.56 -3.36
CA ASP A 52 22.45 5.98 -3.04
C ASP A 52 21.54 6.38 -1.88
N ASP A 53 20.34 5.79 -1.79
CA ASP A 53 19.35 6.10 -0.74
C ASP A 53 18.35 4.97 -0.54
N VAL A 54 17.70 4.95 0.63
CA VAL A 54 16.60 4.05 0.97
C VAL A 54 15.37 4.88 1.33
N ILE A 55 14.28 4.70 0.60
CA ILE A 55 13.04 5.45 0.82
C ILE A 55 11.91 4.49 1.17
N LEU A 56 11.43 4.52 2.40
CA LEU A 56 10.28 3.71 2.81
C LEU A 56 9.07 4.56 3.17
N GLY A 57 7.92 4.11 2.73
CA GLY A 57 6.63 4.57 3.19
C GLY A 57 6.28 3.98 4.54
N ASN A 58 5.74 4.80 5.45
CA ASN A 58 5.20 4.35 6.73
C ASN A 58 4.19 5.39 7.22
N ALA A 59 2.98 4.94 7.60
CA ALA A 59 1.91 5.85 8.00
C ALA A 59 1.95 6.20 9.49
N ASN A 60 2.54 5.34 10.33
CA ASN A 60 2.61 5.53 11.77
C ASN A 60 4.02 5.27 12.33
N GLY A 61 4.89 6.25 12.19
CA GLY A 61 6.29 6.15 12.63
C GLY A 61 6.56 6.40 14.11
N ALA A 62 5.54 6.36 14.97
CA ALA A 62 5.66 6.77 16.38
C ALA A 62 6.14 5.65 17.32
N GLY A 63 6.17 4.41 16.86
CA GLY A 63 6.52 3.23 17.65
C GLY A 63 7.92 2.71 17.37
N GLU A 64 7.99 1.43 17.08
CA GLU A 64 9.22 0.68 16.81
C GLU A 64 9.91 1.09 15.51
N GLU A 65 9.23 1.86 14.65
CA GLU A 65 9.75 2.50 13.43
C GLU A 65 10.77 3.61 13.72
N ASN A 66 10.83 4.09 14.97
CA ASN A 66 11.77 5.12 15.41
C ASN A 66 11.83 6.35 14.50
N ARG A 67 10.70 6.78 13.98
CA ARG A 67 10.50 7.94 13.10
C ARG A 67 11.16 7.84 11.72
N ASN A 68 12.18 7.01 11.55
CA ASN A 68 12.85 6.78 10.26
C ASN A 68 13.15 5.30 10.06
N VAL A 69 12.09 4.53 9.80
CA VAL A 69 12.18 3.08 9.63
C VAL A 69 13.06 2.69 8.44
N ALA A 70 13.15 3.52 7.40
CA ALA A 70 14.00 3.26 6.24
C ALA A 70 15.47 3.10 6.65
N ARG A 71 15.98 4.05 7.44
CA ARG A 71 17.35 3.99 7.94
C ARG A 71 17.56 2.85 8.93
N MET A 72 16.59 2.62 9.83
CA MET A 72 16.68 1.54 10.81
C MET A 72 16.72 0.16 10.12
N ALA A 73 15.84 -0.06 9.18
CA ALA A 73 15.73 -1.31 8.42
C ALA A 73 16.99 -1.58 7.58
N TRP A 74 17.58 -0.56 6.97
CA TRP A 74 18.83 -0.70 6.22
C TRP A 74 19.99 -1.21 7.11
N LEU A 75 20.12 -0.62 8.29
CA LEU A 75 21.15 -1.04 9.26
C LEU A 75 20.88 -2.44 9.81
N LEU A 76 19.61 -2.78 10.10
CA LEU A 76 19.18 -4.10 10.54
C LEU A 76 19.40 -5.17 9.47
N ALA A 77 19.33 -4.83 8.19
CA ALA A 77 19.70 -5.72 7.09
C ALA A 77 21.20 -6.07 7.08
N GLY A 78 22.01 -5.40 7.90
CA GLY A 78 23.46 -5.60 8.00
C GLY A 78 24.25 -4.89 6.90
N PHE A 79 23.66 -3.89 6.26
CA PHE A 79 24.26 -3.16 5.13
C PHE A 79 25.07 -1.94 5.60
N PRO A 80 25.93 -1.35 4.71
CA PRO A 80 26.86 -0.28 5.08
C PRO A 80 26.15 0.95 5.65
N ASP A 81 26.73 1.54 6.68
CA ASP A 81 26.25 2.74 7.34
C ASP A 81 26.44 4.04 6.52
N THR A 82 27.10 3.93 5.39
CA THR A 82 27.29 5.05 4.45
C THR A 82 26.05 5.39 3.64
N VAL A 83 25.08 4.48 3.51
CA VAL A 83 23.85 4.69 2.75
C VAL A 83 22.79 5.35 3.63
N PRO A 84 22.30 6.55 3.29
CA PRO A 84 21.25 7.23 4.05
C PRO A 84 19.88 6.56 3.88
N GLY A 85 18.89 7.07 4.61
CA GLY A 85 17.51 6.61 4.46
C GLY A 85 16.51 7.67 4.89
N ILE A 86 15.37 7.72 4.20
CA ILE A 86 14.27 8.63 4.49
C ILE A 86 12.94 7.87 4.59
N THR A 87 12.12 8.23 5.56
CA THR A 87 10.76 7.72 5.69
C THR A 87 9.77 8.79 5.26
N VAL A 88 8.81 8.39 4.41
CA VAL A 88 7.79 9.29 3.87
C VAL A 88 6.40 8.83 4.29
N ASN A 89 5.51 9.80 4.51
CA ASN A 89 4.14 9.55 4.92
C ASN A 89 3.15 10.26 3.98
N ARG A 90 2.41 9.47 3.24
CA ARG A 90 1.18 9.83 2.53
C ARG A 90 0.10 8.81 2.89
N LEU A 91 -0.02 8.50 4.19
CA LEU A 91 -0.96 7.50 4.69
C LEU A 91 -0.91 6.20 3.85
N CYS A 92 -2.06 5.76 3.31
CA CYS A 92 -2.15 4.53 2.51
C CYS A 92 -1.20 4.46 1.30
N ALA A 93 -0.86 5.60 0.69
CA ALA A 93 0.01 5.66 -0.50
C ALA A 93 1.49 5.94 -0.18
N SER A 94 1.91 5.80 1.08
CA SER A 94 3.30 6.08 1.47
C SER A 94 4.32 5.26 0.67
N GLY A 95 4.09 3.97 0.49
CA GLY A 95 4.96 3.10 -0.31
C GLY A 95 5.00 3.46 -1.80
N MET A 96 3.87 3.80 -2.41
CA MET A 96 3.84 4.29 -3.79
C MET A 96 4.55 5.64 -3.93
N SER A 97 4.39 6.53 -2.94
CA SER A 97 5.11 7.81 -2.90
C SER A 97 6.62 7.64 -2.76
N ALA A 98 7.06 6.62 -2.02
CA ALA A 98 8.48 6.26 -1.92
C ALA A 98 9.07 5.91 -3.31
N ILE A 99 8.37 5.06 -4.08
CA ILE A 99 8.76 4.73 -5.46
C ILE A 99 8.72 5.98 -6.37
N GLY A 100 7.69 6.83 -6.21
CA GLY A 100 7.59 8.07 -6.99
C GLY A 100 8.71 9.07 -6.71
N ILE A 101 9.13 9.21 -5.45
CA ILE A 101 10.28 10.06 -5.06
C ILE A 101 11.58 9.47 -5.60
N ALA A 102 11.82 8.17 -5.44
CA ALA A 102 12.97 7.46 -6.01
C ALA A 102 13.04 7.66 -7.53
N THR A 103 11.90 7.54 -8.22
CA THR A 103 11.78 7.83 -9.66
C THR A 103 12.22 9.25 -10.00
N ALA A 104 11.78 10.24 -9.23
CA ALA A 104 12.16 11.64 -9.44
C ALA A 104 13.66 11.87 -9.20
N MET A 105 14.25 11.27 -8.17
CA MET A 105 15.68 11.31 -7.90
C MET A 105 16.50 10.73 -9.06
N VAL A 106 16.12 9.57 -9.55
CA VAL A 106 16.79 8.92 -10.70
C VAL A 106 16.66 9.78 -11.96
N ARG A 107 15.46 10.27 -12.27
CA ARG A 107 15.23 11.11 -13.48
C ARG A 107 15.98 12.43 -13.42
N SER A 108 16.16 13.01 -12.26
CA SER A 108 16.92 14.24 -12.08
C SER A 108 18.43 14.04 -12.00
N GLY A 109 18.91 12.79 -11.94
CA GLY A 109 20.33 12.47 -11.79
C GLY A 109 20.87 12.68 -10.37
N MET A 110 19.98 12.79 -9.36
CA MET A 110 20.38 12.87 -7.95
C MET A 110 20.79 11.50 -7.39
N ALA A 111 20.30 10.42 -7.98
CA ALA A 111 20.60 9.05 -7.60
C ALA A 111 20.63 8.14 -8.82
N ASP A 112 21.33 7.02 -8.73
CA ASP A 112 21.35 5.96 -9.74
C ASP A 112 20.69 4.67 -9.26
N VAL A 113 20.78 4.36 -7.96
CA VAL A 113 20.23 3.15 -7.35
C VAL A 113 19.54 3.52 -6.05
N VAL A 114 18.25 3.34 -5.98
CA VAL A 114 17.44 3.63 -4.77
C VAL A 114 16.63 2.39 -4.40
N VAL A 115 16.67 2.00 -3.12
CA VAL A 115 15.72 1.03 -2.58
C VAL A 115 14.46 1.80 -2.17
N ALA A 116 13.31 1.48 -2.76
CA ALA A 116 12.03 2.10 -2.43
C ALA A 116 11.02 1.05 -1.98
N GLY A 117 10.14 1.42 -1.06
CA GLY A 117 9.16 0.46 -0.57
C GLY A 117 8.31 1.03 0.54
N GLY A 118 7.85 0.16 1.44
CA GLY A 118 7.12 0.60 2.62
C GLY A 118 6.80 -0.52 3.58
N VAL A 119 6.44 -0.15 4.79
CA VAL A 119 6.11 -1.07 5.88
C VAL A 119 5.02 -0.49 6.76
N GLU A 120 4.18 -1.36 7.29
CA GLU A 120 3.26 -1.04 8.39
C GLU A 120 3.10 -2.26 9.27
N SER A 121 3.12 -2.07 10.59
CA SER A 121 2.62 -3.05 11.53
C SER A 121 1.52 -2.41 12.37
N MET A 122 0.28 -2.66 11.98
CA MET A 122 -0.88 -2.12 12.70
C MET A 122 -1.09 -2.88 14.02
N SER A 123 -0.64 -4.14 14.10
CA SER A 123 -0.65 -4.93 15.34
C SER A 123 0.25 -4.37 16.44
N ARG A 124 1.32 -3.66 16.06
CA ARG A 124 2.32 -3.11 16.99
C ARG A 124 2.26 -1.60 17.11
N ALA A 125 1.26 -0.97 16.48
CA ALA A 125 1.03 0.46 16.60
C ALA A 125 0.85 0.84 18.08
N PRO A 126 1.59 1.84 18.61
CA PRO A 126 1.57 2.16 20.04
C PRO A 126 0.28 2.83 20.46
N TRP A 127 -0.10 2.66 21.70
CA TRP A 127 -1.08 3.54 22.34
C TRP A 127 -0.39 4.83 22.76
N VAL A 128 -1.06 5.96 22.56
CA VAL A 128 -0.53 7.29 22.86
C VAL A 128 -1.48 8.05 23.77
N MET A 129 -0.92 8.92 24.59
CA MET A 129 -1.66 9.82 25.47
C MET A 129 -1.24 11.27 25.22
N GLU A 130 -2.18 12.19 25.38
CA GLU A 130 -1.90 13.62 25.28
C GLU A 130 -0.98 14.06 26.42
N LYS A 131 -0.02 14.93 26.13
CA LYS A 131 0.81 15.51 27.18
C LYS A 131 0.01 16.51 28.01
N PRO A 132 0.12 16.47 29.34
CA PRO A 132 -0.58 17.41 30.20
C PRO A 132 -0.10 18.84 29.94
N THR A 133 -1.06 19.77 29.92
CA THR A 133 -0.81 21.20 29.77
C THR A 133 -0.65 21.95 31.10
N THR A 134 -1.00 21.28 32.21
CA THR A 134 -0.93 21.85 33.58
C THR A 134 -0.07 20.98 34.50
N ALA A 135 0.57 21.61 35.48
CA ALA A 135 1.30 20.88 36.52
C ALA A 135 0.34 19.96 37.30
N PHE A 136 0.83 18.78 37.66
CA PHE A 136 0.09 17.78 38.46
C PHE A 136 -1.19 17.22 37.78
N ALA A 137 -1.36 17.41 36.46
CA ALA A 137 -2.45 16.78 35.74
C ALA A 137 -2.35 15.24 35.78
N LYS A 138 -3.49 14.58 35.88
CA LYS A 138 -3.55 13.12 35.76
C LYS A 138 -3.43 12.74 34.29
N PRO A 139 -2.91 11.52 33.96
CA PRO A 139 -2.91 11.00 32.61
C PRO A 139 -4.33 11.03 32.02
N GLY A 140 -4.44 11.49 30.77
CA GLY A 140 -5.69 11.45 29.98
C GLY A 140 -6.01 10.05 29.44
N ALA A 141 -6.95 9.98 28.52
CA ALA A 141 -7.28 8.75 27.79
C ALA A 141 -6.10 8.31 26.90
N ALA A 142 -5.92 6.99 26.78
CA ALA A 142 -5.03 6.41 25.78
C ALA A 142 -5.78 6.22 24.46
N PHE A 143 -5.10 6.50 23.35
CA PHE A 143 -5.62 6.33 22.01
C PHE A 143 -4.82 5.26 21.28
N ASP A 144 -5.50 4.29 20.67
CA ASP A 144 -4.89 3.35 19.75
C ASP A 144 -4.51 4.07 18.46
N THR A 145 -3.27 3.88 17.99
CA THR A 145 -2.78 4.55 16.78
C THR A 145 -2.76 3.64 15.56
N ALA A 146 -3.29 2.42 15.68
CA ALA A 146 -3.37 1.49 14.56
C ALA A 146 -4.15 2.07 13.37
N ILE A 147 -5.25 2.79 13.66
CA ILE A 147 -6.05 3.51 12.66
C ILE A 147 -6.87 4.61 13.35
N GLY A 148 -7.39 5.55 12.56
CA GLY A 148 -8.32 6.57 13.02
C GLY A 148 -7.64 7.86 13.49
N TRP A 149 -8.49 8.79 13.90
CA TRP A 149 -8.10 10.09 14.37
C TRP A 149 -7.60 10.06 15.82
N ARG A 150 -6.54 10.82 16.09
CA ARG A 150 -6.02 11.09 17.43
C ARG A 150 -5.55 12.53 17.51
N PHE A 151 -5.78 13.19 18.63
CA PHE A 151 -5.38 14.59 18.85
C PHE A 151 -5.87 15.53 17.75
N VAL A 152 -7.13 15.38 17.35
CA VAL A 152 -7.75 16.19 16.28
C VAL A 152 -7.61 17.68 16.61
N ASN A 153 -7.19 18.48 15.65
CA ASN A 153 -7.15 19.93 15.83
C ASN A 153 -8.58 20.44 16.11
N PRO A 154 -8.81 21.19 17.20
CA PRO A 154 -10.13 21.69 17.57
C PRO A 154 -10.87 22.42 16.44
N ARG A 155 -10.17 23.11 15.55
CA ARG A 155 -10.77 23.79 14.41
C ARG A 155 -11.52 22.86 13.44
N PHE A 156 -11.10 21.60 13.34
CA PHE A 156 -11.85 20.59 12.59
C PHE A 156 -13.14 20.16 13.32
N ALA A 157 -13.15 20.22 14.66
CA ALA A 157 -14.31 19.86 15.47
C ALA A 157 -15.32 21.00 15.59
N ASP A 158 -14.90 22.27 15.44
CA ASP A 158 -15.72 23.46 15.64
C ASP A 158 -16.62 23.80 14.43
N GLY A 159 -16.67 22.95 13.42
CA GLY A 159 -17.49 23.15 12.22
C GLY A 159 -16.96 24.19 11.23
N GLU A 160 -15.80 24.82 11.48
CA GLU A 160 -15.17 25.77 10.55
C GLU A 160 -14.90 25.17 9.18
N PHE A 161 -14.51 23.89 9.15
CA PHE A 161 -14.21 23.14 7.92
C PHE A 161 -15.33 22.16 7.52
N GLY A 162 -16.41 22.10 8.28
CA GLY A 162 -17.52 21.17 8.07
C GLY A 162 -17.38 19.86 8.87
N GLU A 163 -18.51 19.28 9.25
CA GLU A 163 -18.57 18.09 10.12
C GLU A 163 -17.95 16.85 9.48
N LYS A 164 -17.94 16.76 8.15
CA LYS A 164 -17.47 15.59 7.40
C LYS A 164 -15.94 15.49 7.24
N PHE A 165 -15.18 16.53 7.63
CA PHE A 165 -13.71 16.56 7.44
C PHE A 165 -12.97 15.48 8.24
N THR A 166 -13.52 15.08 9.37
CA THR A 166 -12.94 14.12 10.30
C THR A 166 -13.65 12.77 10.29
N PHE A 167 -14.39 12.47 9.24
CA PHE A 167 -15.00 11.16 9.08
C PHE A 167 -13.98 10.04 9.27
N SER A 168 -14.38 8.99 9.98
CA SER A 168 -13.63 7.73 9.99
C SER A 168 -13.60 7.12 8.60
N MET A 169 -12.66 6.23 8.35
CA MET A 169 -12.55 5.60 7.03
C MET A 169 -13.82 4.88 6.59
N PRO A 170 -14.53 4.12 7.47
CA PRO A 170 -15.82 3.55 7.08
C PRO A 170 -16.92 4.59 6.77
N GLU A 171 -16.94 5.74 7.47
CA GLU A 171 -17.88 6.83 7.16
C GLU A 171 -17.60 7.40 5.76
N THR A 172 -16.34 7.61 5.40
CA THR A 172 -16.00 8.04 4.03
C THR A 172 -16.40 7.03 2.96
N ALA A 173 -16.30 5.75 3.27
CA ALA A 173 -16.73 4.68 2.36
C ALA A 173 -18.24 4.61 2.19
N GLU A 174 -18.99 4.87 3.26
CA GLU A 174 -20.44 4.98 3.23
C GLU A 174 -20.88 6.19 2.39
N GLU A 175 -20.22 7.34 2.58
CA GLU A 175 -20.47 8.56 1.80
C GLU A 175 -20.24 8.33 0.29
N VAL A 176 -19.15 7.67 -0.08
CA VAL A 176 -18.89 7.28 -1.48
C VAL A 176 -19.97 6.34 -2.01
N GLY A 177 -20.42 5.39 -1.20
CA GLY A 177 -21.52 4.49 -1.55
C GLY A 177 -22.82 5.25 -1.88
N GLU A 178 -23.14 6.28 -1.08
CA GLU A 178 -24.31 7.14 -1.33
C GLU A 178 -24.17 8.00 -2.58
N VAL A 179 -23.01 8.66 -2.74
CA VAL A 179 -22.74 9.56 -3.88
C VAL A 179 -22.80 8.83 -5.22
N ASP A 180 -22.29 7.61 -5.28
CA ASP A 180 -22.21 6.82 -6.52
C ASP A 180 -23.29 5.73 -6.63
N GLY A 181 -24.23 5.66 -5.69
CA GLY A 181 -25.36 4.72 -5.72
C GLY A 181 -24.89 3.26 -5.69
N ILE A 182 -23.85 2.95 -4.92
CA ILE A 182 -23.37 1.57 -4.76
C ILE A 182 -24.28 0.84 -3.79
N THR A 183 -24.85 -0.29 -4.22
CA THR A 183 -25.70 -1.10 -3.36
C THR A 183 -24.90 -2.03 -2.44
N ARG A 184 -25.57 -2.53 -1.42
CA ARG A 184 -24.98 -3.54 -0.52
C ARG A 184 -24.66 -4.83 -1.28
N GLU A 185 -25.51 -5.25 -2.17
CA GLU A 185 -25.36 -6.43 -3.01
C GLU A 185 -24.13 -6.30 -3.93
N ASP A 186 -23.95 -5.15 -4.58
CA ASP A 186 -22.77 -4.87 -5.39
C ASP A 186 -21.49 -4.95 -4.56
N ALA A 187 -21.49 -4.34 -3.36
CA ALA A 187 -20.33 -4.31 -2.48
C ALA A 187 -19.96 -5.71 -1.95
N ASP A 188 -20.94 -6.51 -1.56
CA ASP A 188 -20.71 -7.88 -1.08
C ASP A 188 -20.26 -8.81 -2.22
N ALA A 189 -20.82 -8.67 -3.42
CA ALA A 189 -20.39 -9.42 -4.61
C ALA A 189 -18.93 -9.08 -4.99
N PHE A 190 -18.56 -7.81 -4.92
CA PHE A 190 -17.18 -7.37 -5.15
C PHE A 190 -16.21 -7.99 -4.12
N ALA A 191 -16.57 -7.95 -2.85
CA ALA A 191 -15.76 -8.51 -1.78
C ALA A 191 -15.60 -10.04 -1.89
N ALA A 192 -16.68 -10.74 -2.21
CA ALA A 192 -16.63 -12.18 -2.47
C ALA A 192 -15.66 -12.53 -3.61
N ARG A 193 -15.73 -11.77 -4.71
CA ARG A 193 -14.83 -11.93 -5.86
C ARG A 193 -13.36 -11.68 -5.49
N SER A 194 -13.07 -10.68 -4.63
CA SER A 194 -11.72 -10.42 -4.14
C SER A 194 -11.15 -11.64 -3.41
N HIS A 195 -11.92 -12.25 -2.51
CA HIS A 195 -11.52 -13.48 -1.82
C HIS A 195 -11.35 -14.68 -2.76
N GLU A 196 -12.26 -14.89 -3.69
CA GLU A 196 -12.19 -15.97 -4.68
C GLU A 196 -10.91 -15.87 -5.53
N ARG A 197 -10.64 -14.66 -6.07
CA ARG A 197 -9.44 -14.40 -6.88
C ARG A 197 -8.15 -14.59 -6.08
N ALA A 198 -8.10 -14.09 -4.84
CA ALA A 198 -6.93 -14.26 -3.98
C ALA A 198 -6.65 -15.73 -3.66
N LEU A 199 -7.66 -16.50 -3.33
CA LEU A 199 -7.53 -17.94 -3.08
C LEU A 199 -7.08 -18.72 -4.33
N ALA A 200 -7.62 -18.38 -5.49
CA ALA A 200 -7.21 -18.96 -6.76
C ALA A 200 -5.75 -18.63 -7.10
N ALA A 201 -5.32 -17.37 -6.86
CA ALA A 201 -3.94 -16.92 -7.08
C ALA A 201 -2.95 -17.64 -6.13
N ILE A 202 -3.30 -17.78 -4.85
CA ILE A 202 -2.50 -18.54 -3.87
C ILE A 202 -2.40 -20.00 -4.30
N GLY A 203 -3.54 -20.63 -4.63
CA GLY A 203 -3.55 -22.02 -5.07
C GLY A 203 -2.77 -22.30 -6.36
N ALA A 204 -2.65 -21.30 -7.22
CA ALA A 204 -1.84 -21.34 -8.45
C ALA A 204 -0.39 -20.91 -8.24
N GLY A 205 0.03 -20.53 -7.04
CA GLY A 205 1.39 -20.10 -6.72
C GLY A 205 1.78 -18.73 -7.33
N ARG A 206 0.80 -17.88 -7.70
CA ARG A 206 1.06 -16.63 -8.41
C ARG A 206 1.83 -15.58 -7.61
N PHE A 207 1.85 -15.70 -6.29
CA PHE A 207 2.59 -14.82 -5.39
C PHE A 207 3.96 -15.37 -4.96
N ALA A 208 4.35 -16.57 -5.40
CA ALA A 208 5.57 -17.24 -4.95
C ALA A 208 6.85 -16.42 -5.23
N ASP A 209 6.90 -15.75 -6.39
CA ASP A 209 8.07 -14.98 -6.81
C ASP A 209 8.16 -13.60 -6.13
N GLU A 210 7.10 -13.13 -5.50
CA GLU A 210 7.09 -11.84 -4.80
C GLU A 210 7.18 -11.97 -3.27
N ILE A 211 6.78 -13.11 -2.70
CA ILE A 211 6.77 -13.31 -1.24
C ILE A 211 8.14 -13.76 -0.74
N VAL A 212 8.64 -13.06 0.29
CA VAL A 212 9.76 -13.47 1.12
C VAL A 212 9.19 -14.08 2.40
N PRO A 213 9.46 -15.37 2.69
CA PRO A 213 9.00 -16.01 3.92
C PRO A 213 9.54 -15.30 5.17
N VAL A 214 8.69 -15.15 6.19
CA VAL A 214 9.03 -14.57 7.48
C VAL A 214 9.18 -15.69 8.50
N VAL A 215 10.35 -15.80 9.14
CA VAL A 215 10.56 -16.71 10.25
C VAL A 215 10.10 -16.04 11.54
N VAL A 216 9.06 -16.58 12.15
CA VAL A 216 8.52 -16.09 13.42
C VAL A 216 8.99 -16.99 14.55
N THR A 217 9.79 -16.41 15.45
CA THR A 217 10.27 -17.13 16.63
C THR A 217 9.26 -17.04 17.76
N GLY A 218 8.68 -18.16 18.10
CA GLY A 218 7.72 -18.31 19.20
C GLY A 218 8.37 -18.57 20.56
N ARG A 219 7.53 -18.90 21.55
CA ARG A 219 8.00 -19.25 22.88
C ARG A 219 8.93 -20.45 22.83
N LYS A 220 10.01 -20.43 23.63
CA LYS A 220 11.04 -21.49 23.72
C LYS A 220 11.85 -21.72 22.44
N GLY A 221 11.90 -20.72 21.53
CA GLY A 221 12.69 -20.81 20.30
C GLY A 221 12.06 -21.66 19.19
N ALA A 222 10.78 -22.01 19.29
CA ALA A 222 10.09 -22.67 18.19
C ALA A 222 9.93 -21.68 17.00
N GLU A 223 10.32 -22.11 15.82
CA GLU A 223 10.22 -21.31 14.61
C GLU A 223 9.00 -21.73 13.78
N THR A 224 8.30 -20.76 13.26
CA THR A 224 7.21 -20.95 12.30
C THR A 224 7.52 -20.11 11.06
N ILE A 225 7.45 -20.73 9.89
CA ILE A 225 7.60 -20.01 8.62
C ILE A 225 6.22 -19.52 8.18
N VAL A 226 6.11 -18.21 7.96
CA VAL A 226 4.92 -17.58 7.38
C VAL A 226 5.30 -17.18 5.96
N ASP A 227 4.68 -17.82 4.97
CA ASP A 227 4.99 -17.70 3.54
C ASP A 227 3.74 -17.46 2.67
N THR A 228 2.59 -17.28 3.31
CA THR A 228 1.29 -17.12 2.63
C THR A 228 0.51 -15.99 3.28
N ASP A 229 -0.22 -15.21 2.46
CA ASP A 229 -1.12 -14.16 2.93
C ASP A 229 -2.22 -14.75 3.81
N GLU A 230 -2.38 -14.20 5.00
CA GLU A 230 -3.29 -14.74 6.03
C GLU A 230 -4.75 -14.32 5.81
N GLY A 231 -4.97 -13.26 5.00
CA GLY A 231 -6.27 -12.60 4.85
C GLY A 231 -7.36 -13.40 4.13
N PRO A 232 -7.07 -14.07 2.99
CA PRO A 232 -8.08 -14.70 2.15
C PRO A 232 -8.88 -15.79 2.88
N ARG A 233 -10.22 -15.73 2.73
CA ARG A 233 -11.15 -16.60 3.48
C ARG A 233 -11.99 -17.46 2.54
N PRO A 234 -11.81 -18.79 2.57
CA PRO A 234 -12.74 -19.71 1.89
C PRO A 234 -14.18 -19.51 2.37
N GLY A 235 -15.14 -19.57 1.45
CA GLY A 235 -16.55 -19.45 1.79
C GLY A 235 -17.06 -18.01 2.01
N SER A 236 -16.29 -16.99 1.66
CA SER A 236 -16.75 -15.59 1.61
C SER A 236 -17.67 -15.39 0.39
N THR A 237 -18.89 -15.97 0.42
CA THR A 237 -19.87 -15.81 -0.65
C THR A 237 -20.75 -14.57 -0.41
N PRO A 238 -21.42 -14.03 -1.46
CA PRO A 238 -22.33 -12.89 -1.28
C PRO A 238 -23.41 -13.17 -0.22
N GLU A 239 -23.94 -14.39 -0.14
CA GLU A 239 -24.97 -14.79 0.83
C GLU A 239 -24.43 -14.76 2.28
N VAL A 240 -23.19 -15.19 2.49
CA VAL A 240 -22.53 -15.14 3.80
C VAL A 240 -22.26 -13.68 4.19
N LEU A 241 -21.78 -12.85 3.26
CA LEU A 241 -21.48 -11.44 3.50
C LEU A 241 -22.76 -10.64 3.76
N ALA A 242 -23.87 -10.94 3.08
CA ALA A 242 -25.17 -10.30 3.31
C ALA A 242 -25.68 -10.42 4.77
N GLY A 243 -25.26 -11.48 5.48
CA GLY A 243 -25.57 -11.67 6.90
C GLY A 243 -24.81 -10.75 7.87
N LEU A 244 -23.80 -10.00 7.40
CA LEU A 244 -23.00 -9.12 8.25
C LEU A 244 -23.73 -7.81 8.51
N ARG A 245 -23.54 -7.27 9.74
CA ARG A 245 -24.14 -6.00 10.13
C ARG A 245 -23.36 -4.83 9.51
N PRO A 246 -24.06 -3.82 8.98
CA PRO A 246 -23.43 -2.55 8.63
C PRO A 246 -22.75 -1.91 9.85
N ILE A 247 -21.61 -1.24 9.65
CA ILE A 247 -20.80 -0.71 10.75
C ILE A 247 -21.02 0.78 11.01
N ILE A 248 -21.63 1.52 10.10
CA ILE A 248 -21.85 2.97 10.23
C ILE A 248 -23.30 3.28 10.56
N LYS A 249 -24.25 2.84 9.77
CA LYS A 249 -25.68 3.08 9.96
C LYS A 249 -26.49 1.82 9.71
N LYS A 250 -27.71 1.74 10.28
CA LYS A 250 -28.54 0.52 10.28
C LYS A 250 -28.77 -0.07 8.88
N ASP A 251 -29.00 0.78 7.91
CA ASP A 251 -29.29 0.39 6.51
C ASP A 251 -28.12 0.75 5.59
N GLY A 252 -26.89 0.77 6.14
CA GLY A 252 -25.67 1.08 5.42
C GLY A 252 -25.13 -0.06 4.56
N VAL A 253 -24.21 0.29 3.69
CA VAL A 253 -23.57 -0.64 2.74
C VAL A 253 -22.29 -1.22 3.32
N VAL A 254 -21.54 -0.43 4.09
CA VAL A 254 -20.20 -0.80 4.57
C VAL A 254 -20.28 -1.78 5.74
N THR A 255 -19.58 -2.91 5.58
CA THR A 255 -19.48 -3.97 6.62
C THR A 255 -18.02 -4.39 6.80
N ALA A 256 -17.74 -5.15 7.85
CA ALA A 256 -16.41 -5.75 8.04
C ALA A 256 -16.04 -6.77 6.93
N GLY A 257 -17.02 -7.27 6.17
CA GLY A 257 -16.79 -8.24 5.10
C GLY A 257 -16.48 -7.62 3.74
N ASN A 258 -16.87 -6.36 3.52
CA ASN A 258 -16.63 -5.62 2.28
C ASN A 258 -15.67 -4.43 2.47
N SER A 259 -14.85 -4.51 3.52
CA SER A 259 -13.80 -3.57 3.89
C SER A 259 -12.47 -4.29 4.04
N SER A 260 -11.35 -3.63 3.73
CA SER A 260 -10.03 -4.15 4.07
C SER A 260 -9.83 -4.21 5.58
N SER A 261 -9.05 -5.17 6.05
CA SER A 261 -8.71 -5.31 7.47
C SER A 261 -7.47 -4.50 7.85
N LEU A 262 -7.19 -4.40 9.15
CA LEU A 262 -5.93 -3.93 9.70
C LEU A 262 -4.88 -5.03 9.54
N ASN A 263 -3.68 -4.67 9.10
CA ASN A 263 -2.70 -5.67 8.69
C ASN A 263 -1.25 -5.26 8.99
N ASP A 264 -0.38 -6.25 8.94
CA ASP A 264 1.07 -6.13 9.07
C ASP A 264 1.72 -6.58 7.76
N GLY A 265 2.74 -5.86 7.28
CA GLY A 265 3.48 -6.25 6.09
C GLY A 265 4.48 -5.20 5.61
N ALA A 266 5.42 -5.66 4.79
CA ALA A 266 6.43 -4.82 4.15
C ALA A 266 6.61 -5.20 2.68
N SER A 267 7.08 -4.26 1.88
CA SER A 267 7.47 -4.49 0.48
C SER A 267 8.59 -3.55 0.07
N ALA A 268 9.44 -3.99 -0.85
CA ALA A 268 10.54 -3.20 -1.40
C ALA A 268 10.78 -3.52 -2.86
N ILE A 269 11.37 -2.57 -3.59
CA ILE A 269 11.75 -2.68 -4.99
C ILE A 269 12.96 -1.76 -5.24
N LEU A 270 13.81 -2.10 -6.21
CA LEU A 270 14.86 -1.20 -6.67
C LEU A 270 14.34 -0.26 -7.77
N VAL A 271 14.67 1.01 -7.65
CA VAL A 271 14.48 2.04 -8.68
C VAL A 271 15.84 2.47 -9.16
N VAL A 272 16.14 2.22 -10.42
CA VAL A 272 17.51 2.42 -10.96
C VAL A 272 17.51 3.25 -12.23
N SER A 273 18.63 3.92 -12.50
CA SER A 273 18.87 4.55 -13.79
C SER A 273 19.25 3.53 -14.87
N GLU A 274 19.07 3.84 -16.14
CA GLU A 274 19.54 3.01 -17.26
C GLU A 274 21.05 2.75 -17.16
N ARG A 275 21.81 3.76 -16.74
CA ARG A 275 23.26 3.66 -16.54
C ARG A 275 23.59 2.63 -15.46
N ALA A 276 22.89 2.66 -14.32
CA ALA A 276 23.10 1.69 -13.25
C ALA A 276 22.67 0.29 -13.66
N ALA A 277 21.54 0.15 -14.38
CA ALA A 277 21.09 -1.13 -14.88
C ALA A 277 22.16 -1.78 -15.79
N GLN A 278 22.72 -1.03 -16.73
CA GLN A 278 23.79 -1.51 -17.58
C GLN A 278 25.08 -1.80 -16.79
N LYS A 279 25.50 -0.89 -15.91
CA LYS A 279 26.75 -1.02 -15.15
C LYS A 279 26.79 -2.25 -14.24
N TYR A 280 25.64 -2.56 -13.63
CA TYR A 280 25.54 -3.66 -12.65
C TYR A 280 24.88 -4.90 -13.24
N GLY A 281 24.57 -4.93 -14.54
CA GLY A 281 23.95 -6.09 -15.18
C GLY A 281 22.55 -6.42 -14.67
N LEU A 282 21.81 -5.41 -14.24
CA LEU A 282 20.46 -5.58 -13.71
C LEU A 282 19.46 -5.81 -14.85
N THR A 283 18.43 -6.61 -14.59
CA THR A 283 17.33 -6.87 -15.52
C THR A 283 16.10 -6.09 -15.07
N PRO A 284 15.78 -4.96 -15.74
CA PRO A 284 14.57 -4.21 -15.44
C PRO A 284 13.31 -5.00 -15.83
N ARG A 285 12.27 -4.87 -15.02
CA ARG A 285 10.94 -5.44 -15.28
C ARG A 285 10.03 -4.45 -16.00
N ALA A 286 10.12 -3.18 -15.60
CA ALA A 286 9.35 -2.09 -16.20
C ALA A 286 10.06 -0.74 -16.02
N ARG A 287 9.59 0.27 -16.73
CA ARG A 287 9.90 1.68 -16.45
C ARG A 287 8.71 2.35 -15.79
N VAL A 288 8.94 3.27 -14.88
CA VAL A 288 7.89 4.16 -14.40
C VAL A 288 7.61 5.19 -15.49
N VAL A 289 6.37 5.29 -15.94
CA VAL A 289 5.93 6.29 -16.92
C VAL A 289 5.51 7.57 -16.22
N GLU A 290 4.57 7.47 -15.28
CA GLU A 290 4.11 8.58 -14.47
C GLU A 290 3.85 8.15 -13.01
N SER A 291 4.05 9.08 -12.09
CA SER A 291 3.63 8.96 -10.69
C SER A 291 2.95 10.26 -10.28
N THR A 292 1.68 10.16 -9.93
CA THR A 292 0.84 11.33 -9.65
C THR A 292 0.13 11.20 -8.31
N SER A 293 -0.27 12.34 -7.77
CA SER A 293 -1.21 12.42 -6.66
C SER A 293 -2.18 13.58 -6.89
N ALA A 294 -3.37 13.45 -6.34
CA ALA A 294 -4.41 14.46 -6.40
C ALA A 294 -5.09 14.61 -5.04
N GLY A 295 -5.62 15.80 -4.75
CA GLY A 295 -6.46 16.08 -3.59
C GLY A 295 -7.92 16.20 -3.99
N LEU A 296 -8.82 15.89 -3.05
CA LEU A 296 -10.27 16.05 -3.17
C LEU A 296 -10.89 16.24 -1.78
N ALA A 297 -12.20 16.40 -1.71
CA ALA A 297 -12.91 16.55 -0.44
C ALA A 297 -12.66 15.32 0.48
N PRO A 298 -12.30 15.53 1.76
CA PRO A 298 -11.92 14.45 2.68
C PRO A 298 -12.98 13.38 2.86
N GLU A 299 -14.25 13.76 2.90
CA GLU A 299 -15.38 12.86 3.10
C GLU A 299 -15.59 11.86 1.96
N ILE A 300 -15.13 12.19 0.76
CA ILE A 300 -15.18 11.31 -0.41
C ILE A 300 -13.78 10.84 -0.84
N MET A 301 -12.85 10.71 0.12
CA MET A 301 -11.47 10.32 -0.15
C MET A 301 -11.37 9.02 -0.98
N GLY A 302 -12.36 8.15 -0.89
CA GLY A 302 -12.43 6.90 -1.65
C GLY A 302 -12.41 7.10 -3.16
N LEU A 303 -12.82 8.28 -3.65
CA LEU A 303 -12.75 8.65 -5.08
C LEU A 303 -11.38 9.19 -5.50
N GLY A 304 -10.41 9.27 -4.59
CA GLY A 304 -9.04 9.74 -4.88
C GLY A 304 -8.34 9.06 -6.06
N PRO A 305 -8.54 7.75 -6.32
CA PRO A 305 -8.00 7.09 -7.52
C PRO A 305 -8.38 7.77 -8.82
N VAL A 306 -9.58 8.36 -8.89
CA VAL A 306 -10.11 8.96 -10.13
C VAL A 306 -9.24 10.15 -10.57
N PRO A 307 -9.17 11.28 -9.85
CA PRO A 307 -8.39 12.42 -10.29
C PRO A 307 -6.88 12.13 -10.36
N ALA A 308 -6.37 11.19 -9.55
CA ALA A 308 -4.97 10.80 -9.62
C ALA A 308 -4.66 10.02 -10.92
N THR A 309 -5.52 9.08 -11.30
CA THR A 309 -5.37 8.30 -12.54
C THR A 309 -5.59 9.17 -13.77
N GLU A 310 -6.63 10.00 -13.81
CA GLU A 310 -6.87 10.94 -14.92
C GLU A 310 -5.65 11.82 -15.18
N LYS A 311 -5.07 12.38 -14.12
CA LYS A 311 -3.84 13.19 -14.21
C LYS A 311 -2.64 12.40 -14.73
N ALA A 312 -2.50 11.11 -14.37
CA ALA A 312 -1.43 10.26 -14.87
C ALA A 312 -1.62 9.95 -16.36
N LEU A 313 -2.84 9.61 -16.77
CA LEU A 313 -3.19 9.33 -18.16
C LEU A 313 -3.01 10.58 -19.03
N GLU A 314 -3.47 11.74 -18.60
CA GLU A 314 -3.26 13.01 -19.32
C GLU A 314 -1.77 13.30 -19.56
N ARG A 315 -0.92 13.13 -18.54
CA ARG A 315 0.52 13.40 -18.65
C ARG A 315 1.27 12.41 -19.52
N SER A 316 0.87 11.16 -19.48
CA SER A 316 1.48 10.10 -20.29
C SER A 316 0.99 10.10 -21.74
N GLY A 317 -0.15 10.73 -22.02
CA GLY A 317 -0.87 10.62 -23.28
C GLY A 317 -1.53 9.25 -23.48
N TRP A 318 -1.70 8.46 -22.40
CA TRP A 318 -2.38 7.17 -22.43
C TRP A 318 -3.88 7.34 -22.15
N SER A 319 -4.64 6.35 -22.56
CA SER A 319 -6.05 6.18 -22.23
C SER A 319 -6.27 4.92 -21.39
N VAL A 320 -7.44 4.77 -20.80
CA VAL A 320 -7.83 3.56 -20.07
C VAL A 320 -7.73 2.30 -20.95
N ALA A 321 -8.04 2.44 -22.24
CA ALA A 321 -7.97 1.32 -23.20
C ALA A 321 -6.55 0.81 -23.46
N ASP A 322 -5.53 1.58 -23.10
CA ASP A 322 -4.12 1.17 -23.22
C ASP A 322 -3.64 0.30 -22.05
N LEU A 323 -4.44 0.19 -20.98
CA LEU A 323 -4.06 -0.51 -19.75
C LEU A 323 -4.39 -2.00 -19.87
N GLY A 324 -3.36 -2.85 -19.83
CA GLY A 324 -3.53 -4.30 -19.86
C GLY A 324 -3.68 -4.93 -18.47
N ALA A 325 -3.21 -4.26 -17.41
CA ALA A 325 -3.35 -4.70 -16.02
C ALA A 325 -3.55 -3.52 -15.08
N VAL A 326 -4.44 -3.67 -14.09
CA VAL A 326 -4.73 -2.64 -13.10
C VAL A 326 -4.73 -3.22 -11.69
N GLU A 327 -3.96 -2.63 -10.80
CA GLU A 327 -4.02 -2.87 -9.35
C GLU A 327 -4.62 -1.64 -8.66
N LEU A 328 -5.85 -1.76 -8.21
CA LEU A 328 -6.59 -0.75 -7.45
C LEU A 328 -6.67 -1.22 -6.00
N ASN A 329 -6.17 -0.42 -5.05
CA ASN A 329 -6.30 -0.77 -3.64
C ASN A 329 -7.76 -0.82 -3.21
N GLU A 330 -8.18 -1.97 -2.69
CA GLU A 330 -9.54 -2.19 -2.20
C GLU A 330 -9.64 -1.82 -0.71
N ALA A 331 -9.54 -0.53 -0.38
CA ALA A 331 -9.78 -0.11 1.00
C ALA A 331 -11.22 -0.46 1.43
N PHE A 332 -12.18 -0.26 0.54
CA PHE A 332 -13.59 -0.63 0.67
C PHE A 332 -14.16 -1.02 -0.70
N ALA A 333 -15.15 -1.91 -0.70
CA ALA A 333 -15.82 -2.29 -1.94
C ALA A 333 -16.55 -1.12 -2.61
N THR A 334 -17.21 -0.25 -1.83
CA THR A 334 -17.90 0.95 -2.32
C THR A 334 -16.94 1.88 -3.07
N GLN A 335 -15.78 2.15 -2.47
CA GLN A 335 -14.74 2.97 -3.05
C GLN A 335 -14.18 2.37 -4.35
N SER A 336 -13.92 1.07 -4.35
CA SER A 336 -13.35 0.38 -5.52
C SER A 336 -14.33 0.40 -6.69
N LEU A 337 -15.58 0.04 -6.45
CA LEU A 337 -16.64 0.04 -7.46
C LEU A 337 -16.87 1.44 -8.04
N ALA A 338 -16.97 2.47 -7.18
CA ALA A 338 -17.15 3.85 -7.60
C ALA A 338 -15.98 4.33 -8.47
N SER A 339 -14.73 4.07 -8.04
CA SER A 339 -13.55 4.43 -8.82
C SER A 339 -13.49 3.73 -10.17
N MET A 340 -13.80 2.42 -10.21
CA MET A 340 -13.84 1.65 -11.46
C MET A 340 -14.90 2.17 -12.42
N ARG A 341 -16.13 2.46 -11.93
CA ARG A 341 -17.23 2.99 -12.75
C ARG A 341 -16.87 4.36 -13.33
N ARG A 342 -16.33 5.27 -12.53
CA ARG A 342 -15.95 6.62 -12.96
C ARG A 342 -14.80 6.64 -13.98
N LEU A 343 -13.81 5.76 -13.80
CA LEU A 343 -12.67 5.62 -14.72
C LEU A 343 -13.00 4.78 -15.97
N GLY A 344 -14.12 4.06 -15.98
CA GLY A 344 -14.45 3.12 -17.07
C GLY A 344 -13.50 1.93 -17.15
N LEU A 345 -12.99 1.47 -16.00
CA LEU A 345 -12.11 0.31 -15.93
C LEU A 345 -12.91 -0.99 -16.12
N ASP A 346 -12.36 -1.90 -16.91
CA ASP A 346 -12.91 -3.25 -17.05
C ASP A 346 -12.68 -4.04 -15.74
N PRO A 347 -13.75 -4.51 -15.07
CA PRO A 347 -13.65 -5.31 -13.85
C PRO A 347 -12.75 -6.55 -13.97
N GLU A 348 -12.60 -7.10 -15.17
CA GLU A 348 -11.76 -8.30 -15.36
C GLU A 348 -10.26 -7.96 -15.36
N THR A 349 -9.88 -6.76 -15.75
CA THR A 349 -8.49 -6.29 -15.70
C THR A 349 -8.05 -5.77 -14.34
N VAL A 350 -9.01 -5.48 -13.43
CA VAL A 350 -8.73 -4.95 -12.09
C VAL A 350 -8.56 -6.08 -11.08
N ASN A 351 -7.42 -6.10 -10.38
CA ASN A 351 -7.14 -7.02 -9.27
C ASN A 351 -7.45 -8.49 -9.62
N ALA A 352 -6.94 -8.99 -10.76
CA ALA A 352 -7.24 -10.35 -11.22
C ALA A 352 -6.73 -11.45 -10.25
N ASP A 353 -5.78 -11.12 -9.39
CA ASP A 353 -5.26 -11.99 -8.34
C ASP A 353 -5.85 -11.70 -6.95
N GLY A 354 -6.98 -10.94 -6.88
CA GLY A 354 -7.56 -10.45 -5.64
C GLY A 354 -6.92 -9.18 -5.13
N GLY A 355 -7.61 -8.46 -4.24
CA GLY A 355 -7.16 -7.18 -3.72
C GLY A 355 -7.18 -7.09 -2.20
N ALA A 356 -7.10 -5.87 -1.66
CA ALA A 356 -6.87 -5.62 -0.25
C ALA A 356 -8.02 -6.05 0.67
N ILE A 357 -9.25 -6.21 0.18
CA ILE A 357 -10.35 -6.78 0.98
C ILE A 357 -10.00 -8.20 1.40
N ALA A 358 -9.45 -8.98 0.47
CA ALA A 358 -9.01 -10.35 0.74
C ALA A 358 -7.60 -10.40 1.34
N LEU A 359 -6.62 -9.76 0.69
CA LEU A 359 -5.20 -9.86 1.05
C LEU A 359 -4.86 -9.06 2.31
N GLY A 360 -5.50 -7.89 2.51
CA GLY A 360 -5.20 -6.96 3.60
C GLY A 360 -4.56 -5.65 3.14
N HIS A 361 -4.53 -4.67 4.07
CA HIS A 361 -4.08 -3.30 3.79
C HIS A 361 -3.11 -2.75 4.84
N PRO A 362 -1.86 -3.24 4.90
CA PRO A 362 -0.81 -2.61 5.70
C PRO A 362 -0.44 -1.26 5.08
N LEU A 363 -0.91 -0.14 5.68
CA LEU A 363 -0.98 1.18 5.06
C LEU A 363 0.30 1.60 4.33
N GLY A 364 1.42 1.64 5.03
CA GLY A 364 2.70 2.10 4.49
C GLY A 364 3.27 1.21 3.39
N SER A 365 2.97 -0.10 3.43
CA SER A 365 3.41 -1.09 2.44
C SER A 365 2.53 -1.17 1.21
N SER A 366 1.22 -0.92 1.35
CA SER A 366 0.24 -1.25 0.31
C SER A 366 0.55 -0.62 -1.05
N GLY A 367 1.00 0.64 -1.07
CA GLY A 367 1.31 1.31 -2.34
C GLY A 367 2.46 0.66 -3.11
N SER A 368 3.52 0.25 -2.45
CA SER A 368 4.63 -0.49 -3.07
C SER A 368 4.25 -1.95 -3.37
N ARG A 369 3.45 -2.59 -2.50
CA ARG A 369 2.91 -3.93 -2.76
C ARG A 369 2.08 -3.98 -4.04
N LEU A 370 1.21 -2.99 -4.28
CA LEU A 370 0.45 -2.90 -5.54
C LEU A 370 1.37 -2.88 -6.77
N VAL A 371 2.46 -2.12 -6.71
CA VAL A 371 3.43 -2.07 -7.82
C VAL A 371 4.12 -3.42 -8.01
N VAL A 372 4.59 -4.07 -6.95
CA VAL A 372 5.23 -5.39 -7.01
C VAL A 372 4.29 -6.43 -7.63
N THR A 373 3.05 -6.50 -7.14
CA THR A 373 2.03 -7.44 -7.68
C THR A 373 1.67 -7.12 -9.13
N LEU A 374 1.51 -5.82 -9.47
CA LEU A 374 1.23 -5.39 -10.84
C LEU A 374 2.30 -5.87 -11.83
N LEU A 375 3.58 -5.74 -11.48
CA LEU A 375 4.69 -6.20 -12.33
C LEU A 375 4.61 -7.71 -12.58
N GLY A 376 4.39 -8.51 -11.55
CA GLY A 376 4.23 -9.96 -11.68
C GLY A 376 3.03 -10.35 -12.56
N ARG A 377 1.91 -9.63 -12.43
CA ARG A 377 0.76 -9.81 -13.32
C ARG A 377 1.06 -9.45 -14.77
N MET A 378 1.64 -8.28 -15.00
CA MET A 378 1.99 -7.84 -16.36
C MET A 378 2.87 -8.87 -17.09
N GLU A 379 3.83 -9.46 -16.38
CA GLU A 379 4.69 -10.50 -16.93
C GLU A 379 3.93 -11.78 -17.28
N ARG A 380 3.08 -12.27 -16.36
CA ARG A 380 2.29 -13.50 -16.57
C ARG A 380 1.23 -13.35 -17.63
N GLU A 381 0.58 -12.19 -17.71
CA GLU A 381 -0.53 -11.92 -18.65
C GLU A 381 -0.04 -11.36 -19.99
N GLY A 382 1.24 -11.02 -20.10
CA GLY A 382 1.80 -10.41 -21.31
C GLY A 382 1.35 -8.96 -21.50
N ALA A 383 0.93 -8.28 -20.43
CA ALA A 383 0.50 -6.89 -20.49
C ALA A 383 1.70 -5.94 -20.57
N ASP A 384 1.67 -4.99 -21.52
CA ASP A 384 2.77 -4.04 -21.70
C ASP A 384 2.63 -2.81 -20.81
N ARG A 385 1.39 -2.39 -20.47
CA ARG A 385 1.08 -1.18 -19.71
C ARG A 385 0.22 -1.49 -18.50
N GLY A 386 0.60 -0.95 -17.37
CA GLY A 386 -0.07 -1.18 -16.10
C GLY A 386 -0.33 0.09 -15.30
N LEU A 387 -1.36 0.01 -14.46
CA LEU A 387 -1.76 1.05 -13.52
C LEU A 387 -1.80 0.48 -12.10
N ALA A 388 -1.09 1.11 -11.16
CA ALA A 388 -1.35 0.97 -9.74
C ALA A 388 -2.01 2.27 -9.23
N THR A 389 -3.15 2.16 -8.54
CA THR A 389 -3.85 3.35 -8.02
C THR A 389 -4.53 3.07 -6.69
N MET A 390 -4.68 4.11 -5.87
CA MET A 390 -5.26 3.97 -4.53
C MET A 390 -5.82 5.27 -3.97
N CYS A 391 -6.86 5.13 -3.15
CA CYS A 391 -7.34 6.20 -2.30
C CYS A 391 -6.39 6.43 -1.11
N VAL A 392 -6.44 7.62 -0.57
CA VAL A 392 -5.58 8.03 0.56
C VAL A 392 -6.43 8.84 1.53
N GLY A 393 -6.33 8.53 2.80
CA GLY A 393 -7.05 9.24 3.85
C GLY A 393 -6.89 10.76 3.76
N VAL A 394 -7.86 11.48 4.32
CA VAL A 394 -7.92 12.95 4.31
C VAL A 394 -7.98 13.52 2.89
N GLY A 395 -8.78 12.89 2.01
CA GLY A 395 -9.10 13.44 0.69
C GLY A 395 -7.94 13.50 -0.28
N GLN A 396 -7.26 12.37 -0.53
CA GLN A 396 -6.21 12.27 -1.53
C GLN A 396 -6.33 10.98 -2.35
N GLY A 397 -5.62 10.93 -3.49
CA GLY A 397 -5.39 9.73 -4.28
C GLY A 397 -4.00 9.71 -4.87
N SER A 398 -3.51 8.53 -5.20
CA SER A 398 -2.22 8.34 -5.90
C SER A 398 -2.37 7.32 -7.01
N ALA A 399 -1.63 7.54 -8.10
CA ALA A 399 -1.58 6.64 -9.25
C ALA A 399 -0.15 6.56 -9.80
N MET A 400 0.21 5.38 -10.29
CA MET A 400 1.47 5.12 -10.95
C MET A 400 1.23 4.33 -12.23
N LEU A 401 1.72 4.83 -13.36
CA LEU A 401 1.74 4.14 -14.62
C LEU A 401 3.11 3.53 -14.85
N VAL A 402 3.12 2.26 -15.25
CA VAL A 402 4.34 1.52 -15.57
C VAL A 402 4.22 0.88 -16.95
N GLU A 403 5.35 0.74 -17.63
CA GLU A 403 5.44 0.08 -18.93
C GLU A 403 6.56 -0.96 -18.90
N ARG A 404 6.25 -2.17 -19.34
CA ARG A 404 7.20 -3.28 -19.40
C ARG A 404 8.34 -2.96 -20.36
N VAL A 405 9.56 -3.40 -20.07
CA VAL A 405 10.76 -3.19 -20.88
C VAL A 405 11.36 -4.50 -21.34
#